data_7c4ad95e3fc679453a16cf1a6ebb2d0d
#
_entry.id   7c4ad95e3fc679453a16cf1a6ebb2d0d
#
_cell.length_a   1.000
_cell.length_b   1.000
_cell.length_c   1.000
_cell.angle_alpha   90.00
_cell.angle_beta   90.00
_cell.angle_gamma   90.00
#
_symmetry.space_group_name_H-M   'P 1'
#
loop_
_entity.id
_entity.type
_entity.pdbx_description
1 polymer ?
#
loop_
_entity_poly.entity_id
_entity_poly.type
_entity_poly.pdbx_seq_one_letter_code
_entity_poly.pdbx_strand_id
1 'polypeptide(L)' 'MINKDDYEIIIKKNNTYIRNYKQIISISSCNILIKMLKVIICIKGNDLIISKMDKYDLLIKGIVKEIEIKDE' A
#
# COMPACT_ATOMS: atom_id res chain seq x y z
N MET A 1 -15.29 13.33 -4.30
CA MET A 1 -14.00 13.95 -3.94
C MET A 1 -13.38 13.21 -2.76
N ILE A 2 -12.12 12.84 -2.87
CA ILE A 2 -11.44 12.14 -1.77
C ILE A 2 -10.98 13.18 -0.74
N ASN A 3 -11.38 12.99 0.51
CA ASN A 3 -10.93 13.81 1.62
C ASN A 3 -9.43 13.57 1.84
N LYS A 4 -8.71 14.56 2.32
CA LYS A 4 -7.27 14.42 2.58
C LYS A 4 -6.96 13.34 3.63
N ASP A 5 -7.94 12.94 4.43
CA ASP A 5 -7.79 11.90 5.43
C ASP A 5 -8.14 10.51 4.88
N ASP A 6 -8.75 10.45 3.71
CA ASP A 6 -9.14 9.19 3.11
C ASP A 6 -7.98 8.56 2.36
N TYR A 7 -8.00 7.26 2.27
CA TYR A 7 -7.07 6.51 1.44
C TYR A 7 -7.86 5.56 0.57
N GLU A 8 -7.23 5.06 -0.48
CA GLU A 8 -7.86 4.12 -1.38
C GLU A 8 -6.86 3.01 -1.72
N ILE A 9 -7.34 1.78 -1.69
CA ILE A 9 -6.54 0.62 -2.06
C ILE A 9 -7.29 -0.08 -3.19
N ILE A 10 -6.65 -0.18 -4.35
CA ILE A 10 -7.23 -0.85 -5.52
C ILE A 10 -6.36 -2.06 -5.83
N ILE A 11 -6.91 -3.26 -5.71
CA ILE A 11 -6.19 -4.50 -5.93
C ILE A 11 -6.59 -5.09 -7.26
N LYS A 12 -5.60 -5.29 -8.14
CA LYS A 12 -5.77 -6.02 -9.38
C LYS A 12 -4.86 -7.23 -9.35
N LYS A 13 -5.00 -8.13 -10.30
CA LYS A 13 -4.32 -9.42 -10.28
C LYS A 13 -2.82 -9.32 -9.95
N ASN A 14 -2.10 -8.44 -10.62
CA ASN A 14 -0.65 -8.31 -10.42
C ASN A 14 -0.24 -6.89 -10.04
N ASN A 15 -1.20 -6.02 -9.77
CA ASN A 15 -0.93 -4.62 -9.45
C ASN A 15 -1.83 -4.17 -8.31
N THR A 16 -1.26 -3.42 -7.39
CA THR A 16 -2.03 -2.82 -6.29
C THR A 16 -1.70 -1.34 -6.24
N TYR A 17 -2.73 -0.52 -6.25
CA TYR A 17 -2.59 0.93 -6.19
C TYR A 17 -2.96 1.40 -4.80
N ILE A 18 -2.06 2.16 -4.18
CA ILE A 18 -2.31 2.75 -2.86
C ILE A 18 -2.35 4.26 -3.04
N ARG A 19 -3.47 4.86 -2.69
CA ARG A 19 -3.65 6.30 -2.81
C ARG A 19 -3.65 6.96 -1.45
N ASN A 20 -3.01 8.11 -1.39
CA ASN A 20 -2.97 8.96 -0.21
C ASN A 20 -2.20 8.33 0.95
N TYR A 21 -1.09 7.66 0.63
CA TYR A 21 -0.20 7.15 1.66
C TYR A 21 0.58 8.28 2.31
N LYS A 22 1.10 8.06 3.51
CA LYS A 22 1.91 9.06 4.22
C LYS A 22 3.38 8.67 4.28
N GLN A 23 3.67 7.42 4.57
CA GLN A 23 5.04 6.97 4.72
C GLN A 23 5.16 5.49 4.46
N ILE A 24 6.27 5.08 3.86
CA ILE A 24 6.60 3.66 3.73
C ILE A 24 7.46 3.29 4.94
N ILE A 25 6.99 2.34 5.74
CA ILE A 25 7.69 1.93 6.96
C ILE A 25 8.75 0.88 6.65
N SER A 26 8.39 -0.14 5.88
CA SER A 26 9.33 -1.17 5.49
C SER A 26 8.90 -1.84 4.19
N ILE A 27 9.88 -2.40 3.47
CA ILE A 27 9.66 -3.05 2.18
C ILE A 27 10.46 -4.34 2.15
N SER A 28 9.79 -5.42 1.75
CA SER A 28 10.46 -6.66 1.37
C SER A 28 9.68 -7.30 0.23
N SER A 29 10.20 -8.36 -0.35
CA SER A 29 9.51 -9.03 -1.47
C SER A 29 8.22 -9.71 -1.06
N CYS A 30 8.02 -9.96 0.22
CA CYS A 30 6.81 -10.63 0.70
C CYS A 30 5.97 -9.77 1.66
N ASN A 31 6.43 -8.58 1.98
CA ASN A 31 5.77 -7.78 3.00
C ASN A 31 6.09 -6.30 2.85
N ILE A 32 5.07 -5.46 2.78
CA ILE A 32 5.24 -4.01 2.70
C ILE A 32 4.36 -3.36 3.75
N LEU A 33 4.97 -2.54 4.60
CA LEU A 33 4.26 -1.79 5.63
C LEU A 33 4.17 -0.33 5.22
N ILE A 34 2.97 0.20 5.20
CA ILE A 34 2.70 1.56 4.76
C ILE A 34 1.88 2.28 5.82
N LYS A 35 2.36 3.45 6.21
CA LYS A 35 1.61 4.30 7.14
C LYS A 35 0.66 5.19 6.35
N MET A 36 -0.60 5.15 6.74
CA MET A 36 -1.62 6.09 6.30
C MET A 36 -1.89 7.09 7.42
N LEU A 37 -2.84 7.98 7.26
CA LEU A 37 -3.05 9.02 8.26
C LEU A 37 -3.40 8.46 9.64
N LYS A 38 -4.33 7.51 9.70
CA LYS A 38 -4.82 6.97 10.97
C LYS A 38 -4.64 5.47 11.12
N VAL A 39 -4.09 4.82 10.12
CA VAL A 39 -3.93 3.36 10.13
C VAL A 39 -2.59 2.98 9.54
N ILE A 40 -2.18 1.76 9.82
CA ILE A 40 -1.01 1.15 9.19
C ILE A 40 -1.51 -0.03 8.38
N ILE A 41 -1.10 -0.08 7.11
CA ILE A 41 -1.47 -1.15 6.21
C ILE A 41 -0.29 -2.08 6.02
N CYS A 42 -0.53 -3.38 6.19
CA CYS A 42 0.46 -4.40 5.93
C CYS A 42 0.01 -5.21 4.72
N ILE A 43 0.81 -5.18 3.66
CA ILE A 43 0.52 -5.91 2.43
C ILE A 43 1.43 -7.12 2.39
N LYS A 44 0.83 -8.31 2.31
CA LYS A 44 1.57 -9.57 2.26
C LYS A 44 1.35 -10.25 0.92
N GLY A 45 2.39 -10.80 0.36
CA GLY A 45 2.29 -11.48 -0.93
C GLY A 45 3.60 -12.05 -1.39
N ASN A 46 3.73 -12.21 -2.70
CA ASN A 46 4.93 -12.76 -3.34
C ASN A 46 5.44 -11.80 -4.40
N ASP A 47 6.76 -11.68 -4.47
CA ASP A 47 7.43 -10.87 -5.49
C ASP A 47 6.93 -9.44 -5.51
N LEU A 48 6.71 -8.88 -4.34
CA LEU A 48 6.22 -7.50 -4.22
C LEU A 48 7.35 -6.52 -4.49
N ILE A 49 7.04 -5.51 -5.29
CA ILE A 49 7.99 -4.45 -5.61
C ILE A 49 7.20 -3.15 -5.82
N ILE A 50 7.76 -2.05 -5.33
CA ILE A 50 7.18 -0.75 -5.60
C ILE A 50 7.65 -0.31 -6.98
N SER A 51 6.73 -0.27 -7.93
CA SER A 51 7.01 0.05 -9.32
C SER A 51 7.00 1.54 -9.60
N LYS A 52 6.10 2.26 -8.94
CA LYS A 52 6.02 3.71 -9.04
C LYS A 52 5.72 4.30 -7.68
N MET A 53 6.32 5.44 -7.41
CA MET A 53 6.10 6.16 -6.17
C MET A 53 5.98 7.64 -6.48
N ASP A 54 4.79 8.18 -6.31
CA ASP A 54 4.54 9.60 -6.40
C ASP A 54 4.39 10.17 -5.00
N LYS A 55 4.17 11.47 -4.93
CA LYS A 55 4.04 12.14 -3.64
C LYS A 55 2.90 11.56 -2.78
N TYR A 56 1.82 11.14 -3.41
CA TYR A 56 0.64 10.65 -2.69
C TYR A 56 0.26 9.22 -3.03
N ASP A 57 0.77 8.67 -4.12
CA ASP A 57 0.31 7.40 -4.66
C ASP A 57 1.45 6.42 -4.86
N LEU A 58 1.14 5.13 -4.67
CA LEU A 58 2.09 4.04 -4.91
C LEU A 58 1.49 3.05 -5.88
N LEU A 59 2.32 2.49 -6.74
CA LEU A 59 1.98 1.32 -7.52
C LEU A 59 2.88 0.17 -7.10
N ILE A 60 2.27 -0.90 -6.60
CA ILE A 60 2.96 -2.09 -6.16
C ILE A 60 2.67 -3.20 -7.15
N LYS A 61 3.71 -3.82 -7.69
CA LYS A 61 3.58 -4.99 -8.55
C LYS A 61 3.85 -6.24 -7.74
N GLY A 62 3.30 -7.36 -8.21
CA GLY A 62 3.43 -8.64 -7.53
C GLY A 62 2.07 -9.17 -7.14
N ILE A 63 2.09 -10.35 -6.52
CA ILE A 63 0.85 -11.03 -6.11
C ILE A 63 0.57 -10.71 -4.66
N VAL A 64 -0.55 -10.01 -4.41
CA VAL A 64 -0.99 -9.70 -3.06
C VAL A 64 -1.88 -10.83 -2.57
N LYS A 65 -1.54 -11.40 -1.44
CA LYS A 65 -2.30 -12.48 -0.82
C LYS A 65 -3.15 -12.02 0.34
N GLU A 66 -2.69 -11.01 1.07
CA GLU A 66 -3.38 -10.55 2.26
C GLU A 66 -3.08 -9.08 2.50
N ILE A 67 -4.07 -8.36 2.96
CA ILE A 67 -3.89 -6.99 3.42
C ILE A 67 -4.49 -6.86 4.81
N GLU A 68 -3.68 -6.44 5.78
CA GLU A 68 -4.13 -6.14 7.11
C GLU A 68 -4.16 -4.64 7.33
N ILE A 69 -5.20 -4.16 7.98
CA ILE A 69 -5.32 -2.74 8.33
C ILE A 69 -5.38 -2.67 9.84
N LYS A 70 -4.44 -1.95 10.43
CA LYS A 70 -4.35 -1.80 11.88
C LYS A 70 -4.48 -0.34 12.25
N ASP A 71 -5.19 -0.06 13.33
CA ASP A 71 -5.26 1.28 13.86
C ASP A 71 -3.89 1.67 14.42
N GLU A 72 -3.57 2.92 14.24
CA GLU A 72 -2.30 3.46 14.73
C GLU A 72 -2.37 3.78 16.23
#